data_73835c4b69ce61877920afea7cd05836
#
_entry.id   73835c4b69ce61877920afea7cd05836
#
_cell.length_a   1.000
_cell.length_b   1.000
_cell.length_c   1.000
_cell.angle_alpha   90.00
_cell.angle_beta   90.00
_cell.angle_gamma   90.00
#
_symmetry.space_group_name_H-M   'P 1'
#
loop_
_entity.id
_entity.type
_entity.pdbx_description
1 polymer ?
#
loop_
_entity_poly.entity_id
_entity_poly.type
_entity_poly.pdbx_seq_one_letter_code
_entity_poly.pdbx_strand_id
1 'polypeptide(L)'
;MANKQLTQAKKAKKDEFYTQLEDIEAELKHYKKHFEGKTVLCNCDDPRMSHFFYYFVLNFHLLGLKKLITTCYKSQDPDLPSENTTQHAVYLVYEGEDIGMPPNPNIAGLVHPLEGDGDFRSEECIEFLKEADIVVTNPPFSLFREYMAQLIEYQKKFIIIGHQNAITYKEIFPLILQEKLWLGYGFRGGAGFFINHLYEDYAVASSHKEGMIRVSGVTWFTNLDIQKRHEELILYKKYSPEEYPHYDNYDAINVDKTADIPCDYDEAMGVPITYLDKHNPNQFEILDANDLIIENRAPKKPHGLIKDKDGSINGRNVYARILIRKRK
;
A
#
# COMPACT_ATOMS: atom_id res chain seq x y z
N MET A 1 -7.40 -19.56 -4.29
CA MET A 1 -6.04 -20.14 -4.50
C MET A 1 -4.95 -19.14 -4.15
N ALA A 2 -5.06 -17.86 -4.48
CA ALA A 2 -4.06 -16.82 -4.15
C ALA A 2 -3.70 -16.72 -2.64
N ASN A 3 -4.67 -16.86 -1.73
CA ASN A 3 -4.41 -16.83 -0.29
C ASN A 3 -3.55 -18.00 0.25
N LYS A 4 -3.49 -19.13 -0.45
CA LYS A 4 -2.69 -20.27 -0.04
C LYS A 4 -1.21 -20.07 -0.38
N GLN A 5 -0.93 -19.43 -1.50
CA GLN A 5 0.44 -19.11 -1.95
C GLN A 5 1.08 -18.01 -1.11
N LEU A 6 0.35 -16.93 -0.83
CA LEU A 6 0.79 -15.89 0.12
C LEU A 6 1.02 -16.45 1.53
N THR A 7 0.20 -17.41 1.97
CA THR A 7 0.38 -18.08 3.27
C THR A 7 1.59 -19.03 3.27
N GLN A 8 1.91 -19.65 2.15
CA GLN A 8 3.13 -20.47 1.99
C GLN A 8 4.38 -19.62 1.89
N ALA A 9 4.33 -18.50 1.12
CA ALA A 9 5.41 -17.51 1.05
C ALA A 9 5.74 -16.95 2.43
N LYS A 10 4.70 -16.59 3.20
CA LYS A 10 4.79 -16.11 4.57
C LYS A 10 5.47 -17.11 5.52
N LYS A 11 5.16 -18.40 5.40
CA LYS A 11 5.78 -19.48 6.19
C LYS A 11 7.25 -19.71 5.84
N ALA A 12 7.62 -19.43 4.59
CA ALA A 12 8.97 -19.60 4.09
C ALA A 12 9.84 -18.33 4.22
N LYS A 13 9.30 -17.19 4.73
CA LYS A 13 9.93 -15.87 4.71
C LYS A 13 10.40 -15.44 3.30
N LYS A 14 9.63 -15.80 2.27
CA LYS A 14 9.91 -15.61 0.84
C LYS A 14 8.89 -14.65 0.23
N ASP A 15 8.54 -13.56 0.93
CA ASP A 15 7.52 -12.58 0.52
C ASP A 15 8.12 -11.25 0.01
N GLU A 16 9.37 -11.27 -0.44
CA GLU A 16 10.01 -10.18 -1.15
C GLU A 16 9.66 -10.23 -2.64
N PHE A 17 9.10 -9.14 -3.14
CA PHE A 17 8.59 -9.05 -4.50
C PHE A 17 9.15 -7.79 -5.17
N TYR A 18 9.95 -7.95 -6.23
CA TYR A 18 10.49 -6.82 -6.98
C TYR A 18 9.43 -6.20 -7.88
N THR A 19 9.14 -4.94 -7.63
CA THR A 19 8.13 -4.16 -8.34
C THR A 19 8.64 -3.76 -9.73
N GLN A 20 7.77 -3.80 -10.75
CA GLN A 20 8.14 -3.41 -12.10
C GLN A 20 8.29 -1.89 -12.24
N LEU A 21 9.26 -1.45 -13.04
CA LEU A 21 9.52 -0.03 -13.28
C LEU A 21 8.28 0.71 -13.81
N GLU A 22 7.54 0.07 -14.72
CA GLU A 22 6.30 0.63 -15.29
C GLU A 22 5.22 0.93 -14.24
N ASP A 23 5.09 0.07 -13.22
CA ASP A 23 4.14 0.27 -12.12
C ASP A 23 4.60 1.38 -11.18
N ILE A 24 5.93 1.49 -10.94
CA ILE A 24 6.53 2.56 -10.15
C ILE A 24 6.33 3.91 -10.85
N GLU A 25 6.65 4.00 -12.15
CA GLU A 25 6.47 5.21 -12.95
C GLU A 25 5.00 5.63 -13.03
N ALA A 26 4.09 4.66 -13.20
CA ALA A 26 2.66 4.92 -13.29
C ALA A 26 2.12 5.58 -12.02
N GLU A 27 2.63 5.20 -10.86
CA GLU A 27 2.25 5.77 -9.57
C GLU A 27 3.01 7.07 -9.27
N LEU A 28 4.35 7.04 -9.28
CA LEU A 28 5.19 8.13 -8.76
C LEU A 28 5.13 9.42 -9.59
N LYS A 29 4.72 9.35 -10.86
CA LYS A 29 4.49 10.56 -11.68
C LYS A 29 3.52 11.57 -11.05
N HIS A 30 2.62 11.09 -10.18
CA HIS A 30 1.62 11.91 -9.51
C HIS A 30 2.15 12.63 -8.25
N TYR A 31 3.37 12.29 -7.82
CA TYR A 31 3.99 12.80 -6.59
C TYR A 31 5.20 13.71 -6.83
N LYS A 32 5.52 14.05 -8.09
CA LYS A 32 6.75 14.76 -8.47
C LYS A 32 7.04 16.00 -7.60
N LYS A 33 6.00 16.81 -7.34
CA LYS A 33 6.11 18.03 -6.52
C LYS A 33 6.54 17.80 -5.07
N HIS A 34 6.36 16.56 -4.56
CA HIS A 34 6.70 16.23 -3.18
C HIS A 34 8.16 15.87 -3.01
N PHE A 35 8.89 15.59 -4.09
CA PHE A 35 10.26 15.11 -4.04
C PHE A 35 11.32 16.24 -4.06
N GLU A 36 10.95 17.44 -4.47
CA GLU A 36 11.89 18.56 -4.63
C GLU A 36 12.59 18.90 -3.30
N GLY A 37 13.94 18.87 -3.31
CA GLY A 37 14.79 19.11 -2.15
C GLY A 37 14.72 18.04 -1.05
N LYS A 38 14.16 16.86 -1.33
CA LYS A 38 13.92 15.81 -0.34
C LYS A 38 14.93 14.68 -0.37
N THR A 39 15.14 14.08 0.80
CA THR A 39 15.83 12.80 0.96
C THR A 39 14.79 11.68 0.88
N VAL A 40 14.96 10.77 -0.07
CA VAL A 40 14.10 9.59 -0.26
C VAL A 40 14.80 8.35 0.27
N LEU A 41 14.08 7.53 1.00
CA LEU A 41 14.54 6.22 1.46
C LEU A 41 13.75 5.11 0.75
N CYS A 42 14.47 4.21 0.08
CA CYS A 42 13.96 2.96 -0.47
C CYS A 42 14.61 1.80 0.30
N ASN A 43 13.96 1.33 1.34
CA ASN A 43 14.39 0.17 2.10
C ASN A 43 13.52 -1.04 1.73
N CYS A 44 14.03 -2.25 1.86
CA CYS A 44 13.42 -3.53 1.53
C CYS A 44 13.75 -4.09 0.14
N ASP A 45 14.35 -3.32 -0.76
CA ASP A 45 14.79 -3.80 -2.08
C ASP A 45 16.30 -3.66 -2.23
N ASP A 46 16.96 -4.70 -2.76
CA ASP A 46 18.40 -4.64 -3.08
C ASP A 46 18.67 -3.56 -4.13
N PRO A 47 19.48 -2.52 -3.83
CA PRO A 47 19.74 -1.41 -4.74
C PRO A 47 20.33 -1.82 -6.10
N ARG A 48 20.95 -3.00 -6.16
CA ARG A 48 21.55 -3.53 -7.41
C ARG A 48 20.50 -4.09 -8.37
N MET A 49 19.30 -4.38 -7.87
CA MET A 49 18.19 -4.98 -8.64
C MET A 49 16.89 -4.18 -8.53
N SER A 50 16.81 -3.25 -7.59
CA SER A 50 15.57 -2.50 -7.30
C SER A 50 15.22 -1.52 -8.41
N HIS A 51 14.03 -1.65 -8.96
CA HIS A 51 13.50 -0.66 -9.89
C HIS A 51 13.16 0.67 -9.20
N PHE A 52 12.97 0.72 -7.87
CA PHE A 52 12.89 1.98 -7.14
C PHE A 52 14.20 2.75 -7.23
N PHE A 53 15.33 2.08 -7.03
CA PHE A 53 16.64 2.69 -7.22
C PHE A 53 16.79 3.25 -8.63
N TYR A 54 16.52 2.44 -9.66
CA TYR A 54 16.60 2.88 -11.06
C TYR A 54 15.69 4.09 -11.34
N TYR A 55 14.44 4.05 -10.87
CA TYR A 55 13.50 5.16 -11.07
C TYR A 55 14.05 6.47 -10.49
N PHE A 56 14.49 6.45 -9.24
CA PHE A 56 14.97 7.67 -8.59
C PHE A 56 16.29 8.17 -9.14
N VAL A 57 17.22 7.31 -9.52
CA VAL A 57 18.49 7.71 -10.16
C VAL A 57 18.22 8.34 -11.53
N LEU A 58 17.42 7.69 -12.38
CA LEU A 58 17.10 8.21 -13.72
C LEU A 58 16.34 9.55 -13.69
N ASN A 59 15.59 9.78 -12.65
CA ASN A 59 14.79 10.98 -12.47
C ASN A 59 15.34 11.95 -11.40
N PHE A 60 16.54 11.73 -10.88
CA PHE A 60 17.10 12.45 -9.73
C PHE A 60 17.06 13.96 -9.91
N HIS A 61 17.64 14.45 -11.00
CA HIS A 61 17.68 15.89 -11.31
C HIS A 61 16.31 16.43 -11.72
N LEU A 62 15.50 15.65 -12.44
CA LEU A 62 14.14 16.05 -12.85
C LEU A 62 13.20 16.23 -11.64
N LEU A 63 13.36 15.39 -10.63
CA LEU A 63 12.59 15.45 -9.37
C LEU A 63 13.17 16.48 -8.38
N GLY A 64 14.38 16.99 -8.66
CA GLY A 64 15.10 17.89 -7.76
C GLY A 64 15.43 17.24 -6.41
N LEU A 65 15.71 15.94 -6.40
CA LEU A 65 16.06 15.23 -5.16
C LEU A 65 17.32 15.80 -4.53
N LYS A 66 17.33 15.82 -3.20
CA LYS A 66 18.53 16.11 -2.43
C LYS A 66 19.42 14.87 -2.29
N LYS A 67 18.80 13.73 -1.98
CA LYS A 67 19.50 12.48 -1.66
C LYS A 67 18.56 11.28 -1.86
N LEU A 68 19.12 10.17 -2.31
CA LEU A 68 18.47 8.86 -2.32
C LEU A 68 19.27 7.92 -1.42
N ILE A 69 18.59 7.29 -0.47
CA ILE A 69 19.14 6.24 0.39
C ILE A 69 18.42 4.94 0.05
N THR A 70 19.15 3.87 -0.13
CA THR A 70 18.58 2.53 -0.31
C THR A 70 19.20 1.56 0.67
N THR A 71 18.41 0.66 1.23
CA THR A 71 18.89 -0.41 2.11
C THR A 71 18.17 -1.70 1.79
N CYS A 72 18.82 -2.84 1.94
CA CYS A 72 18.18 -4.13 1.77
C CYS A 72 18.47 -5.07 2.94
N TYR A 73 17.51 -5.97 3.16
CA TYR A 73 17.66 -7.06 4.11
C TYR A 73 18.61 -8.13 3.56
N LYS A 74 19.38 -8.75 4.42
CA LYS A 74 20.25 -9.88 4.07
C LYS A 74 19.41 -11.06 3.60
N SER A 75 19.67 -11.56 2.38
CA SER A 75 19.06 -12.80 1.91
C SER A 75 19.45 -13.96 2.82
N GLN A 76 18.47 -14.75 3.26
CA GLN A 76 18.71 -15.91 4.12
C GLN A 76 18.97 -17.21 3.34
N ASP A 77 18.97 -17.16 2.00
CA ASP A 77 19.16 -18.35 1.16
C ASP A 77 20.48 -18.26 0.39
N PRO A 78 21.59 -18.82 0.92
CA PRO A 78 22.90 -18.77 0.27
C PRO A 78 23.03 -19.72 -0.93
N ASP A 79 22.05 -20.61 -1.17
CA ASP A 79 22.15 -21.68 -2.15
C ASP A 79 21.55 -21.35 -3.54
N LEU A 80 21.06 -20.13 -3.75
CA LEU A 80 20.62 -19.71 -5.09
C LEU A 80 21.80 -19.19 -5.89
N PRO A 81 22.05 -19.75 -7.10
CA PRO A 81 23.12 -19.28 -7.99
C PRO A 81 22.67 -17.99 -8.70
N SER A 82 22.34 -16.94 -7.97
CA SER A 82 22.27 -15.60 -8.50
C SER A 82 23.61 -14.94 -8.25
N GLU A 83 24.21 -14.36 -9.27
CA GLU A 83 25.49 -13.62 -9.19
C GLU A 83 25.47 -12.46 -8.17
N ASN A 84 24.34 -12.23 -7.49
CA ASN A 84 24.06 -11.13 -6.59
C ASN A 84 23.67 -11.57 -5.16
N THR A 85 23.92 -12.80 -4.75
CA THR A 85 23.74 -13.22 -3.35
C THR A 85 24.78 -12.52 -2.48
N THR A 86 24.37 -11.39 -1.88
CA THR A 86 25.20 -10.79 -0.83
C THR A 86 25.07 -11.59 0.44
N GLN A 87 26.19 -12.07 0.92
CA GLN A 87 26.32 -12.62 2.28
C GLN A 87 26.04 -11.53 3.35
N HIS A 88 25.94 -10.26 2.95
CA HIS A 88 25.75 -9.10 3.81
C HIS A 88 24.60 -8.22 3.30
N ALA A 89 23.84 -7.66 4.24
CA ALA A 89 22.95 -6.53 3.95
C ALA A 89 23.78 -5.34 3.48
N VAL A 90 23.21 -4.53 2.61
CA VAL A 90 23.91 -3.37 2.05
C VAL A 90 23.04 -2.13 2.09
N TYR A 91 23.71 -0.97 2.09
CA TYR A 91 23.09 0.30 1.81
C TYR A 91 23.83 1.05 0.70
N LEU A 92 23.15 2.03 0.13
CA LEU A 92 23.69 2.93 -0.86
C LEU A 92 23.15 4.32 -0.60
N VAL A 93 24.02 5.32 -0.74
CA VAL A 93 23.66 6.74 -0.75
C VAL A 93 24.03 7.32 -2.10
N TYR A 94 23.07 8.02 -2.74
CA TYR A 94 23.25 8.66 -4.03
C TYR A 94 22.85 10.14 -3.94
N GLU A 95 23.74 11.01 -4.38
CA GLU A 95 23.56 12.47 -4.33
C GLU A 95 23.65 13.13 -5.72
N GLY A 96 23.56 12.32 -6.79
CA GLY A 96 23.53 12.81 -8.17
C GLY A 96 24.80 12.57 -8.96
N GLU A 97 25.67 11.68 -8.51
CA GLU A 97 26.91 11.30 -9.20
C GLU A 97 26.63 10.61 -10.53
N ASP A 98 27.56 10.71 -11.49
CA ASP A 98 27.48 9.94 -12.72
C ASP A 98 27.84 8.47 -12.45
N ILE A 99 26.86 7.59 -12.58
CA ILE A 99 27.01 6.14 -12.39
C ILE A 99 26.74 5.34 -13.67
N GLY A 100 26.83 6.01 -14.82
CA GLY A 100 26.67 5.39 -16.15
C GLY A 100 25.20 5.19 -16.56
N MET A 101 25.03 4.67 -17.79
CA MET A 101 23.73 4.36 -18.38
C MET A 101 23.78 2.99 -19.05
N PRO A 102 23.04 1.98 -18.59
CA PRO A 102 22.12 2.03 -17.43
C PRO A 102 22.86 2.25 -16.10
N PRO A 103 22.20 2.85 -15.10
CA PRO A 103 22.80 3.09 -13.79
C PRO A 103 23.37 1.81 -13.19
N ASN A 104 24.65 1.84 -12.80
CA ASN A 104 25.29 0.69 -12.18
C ASN A 104 25.85 1.06 -10.80
N PRO A 105 25.18 0.70 -9.70
CA PRO A 105 25.60 1.05 -8.36
C PRO A 105 26.94 0.45 -7.93
N ASN A 106 27.42 -0.59 -8.63
CA ASN A 106 28.69 -1.24 -8.30
C ASN A 106 29.92 -0.47 -8.86
N ILE A 107 29.73 0.42 -9.86
CA ILE A 107 30.85 1.10 -10.53
C ILE A 107 31.52 2.14 -9.62
N ALA A 108 30.76 2.83 -8.80
CA ALA A 108 31.27 4.00 -8.07
C ALA A 108 31.66 3.70 -6.62
N GLY A 109 31.66 2.45 -6.19
CA GLY A 109 31.89 2.12 -4.78
C GLY A 109 30.80 2.68 -3.85
N LEU A 110 29.60 2.91 -4.37
CA LEU A 110 28.48 3.49 -3.63
C LEU A 110 27.77 2.45 -2.73
N VAL A 111 27.97 1.18 -2.99
CA VAL A 111 27.37 0.09 -2.20
C VAL A 111 28.27 -0.21 -1.01
N HIS A 112 27.73 -0.05 0.18
CA HIS A 112 28.43 -0.28 1.44
C HIS A 112 27.73 -1.41 2.23
N PRO A 113 28.48 -2.24 2.96
CA PRO A 113 27.89 -3.23 3.85
C PRO A 113 27.23 -2.55 5.05
N LEU A 114 26.09 -3.05 5.47
CA LEU A 114 25.52 -2.78 6.79
C LEU A 114 26.22 -3.65 7.85
N GLU A 115 26.32 -3.16 9.08
CA GLU A 115 26.84 -3.95 10.20
C GLU A 115 25.87 -5.07 10.58
N GLY A 116 24.57 -4.80 10.51
CA GLY A 116 23.49 -5.72 10.81
C GLY A 116 22.98 -6.51 9.61
N ASP A 117 21.81 -7.09 9.77
CA ASP A 117 21.12 -7.89 8.73
C ASP A 117 20.26 -7.05 7.78
N GLY A 118 20.19 -5.74 7.99
CA GLY A 118 19.39 -4.82 7.19
C GLY A 118 17.89 -4.84 7.51
N ASP A 119 17.50 -5.43 8.63
CA ASP A 119 16.12 -5.33 9.11
C ASP A 119 15.75 -3.86 9.31
N PHE A 120 14.62 -3.43 8.78
CA PHE A 120 14.16 -2.04 8.87
C PHE A 120 13.98 -1.55 10.33
N ARG A 121 13.93 -2.47 11.30
CA ARG A 121 13.83 -2.20 12.74
C ARG A 121 15.18 -2.08 13.43
N SER A 122 16.28 -2.40 12.75
CA SER A 122 17.62 -2.25 13.33
C SER A 122 17.96 -0.79 13.61
N GLU A 123 18.80 -0.54 14.59
CA GLU A 123 19.23 0.84 14.94
C GLU A 123 19.85 1.55 13.73
N GLU A 124 20.64 0.85 12.94
CA GLU A 124 21.29 1.38 11.75
C GLU A 124 20.26 1.79 10.67
N CYS A 125 19.26 0.95 10.39
CA CYS A 125 18.21 1.27 9.45
C CYS A 125 17.28 2.40 9.96
N ILE A 126 17.10 2.50 11.26
CA ILE A 126 16.34 3.59 11.90
C ILE A 126 17.06 4.93 11.72
N GLU A 127 18.40 4.99 11.75
CA GLU A 127 19.11 6.23 11.48
C GLU A 127 18.87 6.71 10.04
N PHE A 128 18.90 5.83 9.05
CA PHE A 128 18.50 6.19 7.68
C PHE A 128 17.03 6.62 7.59
N LEU A 129 16.14 5.97 8.33
CA LEU A 129 14.75 6.38 8.40
C LEU A 129 14.61 7.78 9.00
N LYS A 130 15.35 8.11 10.06
CA LYS A 130 15.33 9.46 10.68
C LYS A 130 15.79 10.53 9.70
N GLU A 131 16.82 10.26 8.90
CA GLU A 131 17.34 11.18 7.89
C GLU A 131 16.36 11.40 6.73
N ALA A 132 15.59 10.40 6.36
CA ALA A 132 14.68 10.46 5.22
C ALA A 132 13.50 11.41 5.47
N ASP A 133 13.12 12.16 4.43
CA ASP A 133 11.88 12.92 4.38
C ASP A 133 10.70 12.04 3.93
N ILE A 134 10.95 11.20 2.92
CA ILE A 134 9.93 10.38 2.25
C ILE A 134 10.44 8.94 2.12
N VAL A 135 9.60 7.98 2.48
CA VAL A 135 9.88 6.56 2.29
C VAL A 135 9.08 6.04 1.09
N VAL A 136 9.77 5.42 0.13
CA VAL A 136 9.13 4.84 -1.07
C VAL A 136 9.65 3.42 -1.26
N THR A 137 8.79 2.40 -1.04
CA THR A 137 9.25 1.01 -1.06
C THR A 137 8.09 0.01 -1.18
N ASN A 138 8.46 -1.26 -1.38
CA ASN A 138 7.58 -2.41 -1.29
C ASN A 138 7.99 -3.27 -0.08
N PRO A 139 7.42 -3.00 1.12
CA PRO A 139 7.78 -3.77 2.31
C PRO A 139 7.22 -5.19 2.24
N PRO A 140 7.82 -6.18 2.94
CA PRO A 140 7.25 -7.52 3.07
C PRO A 140 5.81 -7.46 3.58
N PHE A 141 4.86 -8.07 2.87
CA PHE A 141 3.44 -8.00 3.23
C PHE A 141 3.13 -8.61 4.60
N SER A 142 3.95 -9.56 5.04
CA SER A 142 3.85 -10.16 6.37
C SER A 142 4.14 -9.17 7.50
N LEU A 143 5.01 -8.19 7.25
CA LEU A 143 5.45 -7.18 8.21
C LEU A 143 4.78 -5.83 8.01
N PHE A 144 3.82 -5.72 7.09
CA PHE A 144 3.17 -4.45 6.72
C PHE A 144 2.64 -3.65 7.91
N ARG A 145 2.07 -4.31 8.93
CA ARG A 145 1.53 -3.65 10.12
C ARG A 145 2.63 -3.02 10.98
N GLU A 146 3.71 -3.75 11.18
CA GLU A 146 4.88 -3.28 11.94
C GLU A 146 5.58 -2.13 11.20
N TYR A 147 5.73 -2.30 9.88
CA TYR A 147 6.30 -1.29 9.02
C TYR A 147 5.51 0.02 9.03
N MET A 148 4.18 -0.07 8.88
CA MET A 148 3.30 1.10 8.97
C MET A 148 3.38 1.77 10.34
N ALA A 149 3.39 1.00 11.43
CA ALA A 149 3.51 1.54 12.79
C ALA A 149 4.81 2.35 12.93
N GLN A 150 5.94 1.86 12.41
CA GLN A 150 7.20 2.57 12.42
C GLN A 150 7.14 3.89 11.63
N LEU A 151 6.56 3.88 10.41
CA LEU A 151 6.42 5.11 9.62
C LEU A 151 5.60 6.19 10.33
N ILE A 152 4.55 5.79 11.03
CA ILE A 152 3.71 6.70 11.81
C ILE A 152 4.45 7.20 13.06
N GLU A 153 5.14 6.34 13.79
CA GLU A 153 5.94 6.68 14.96
C GLU A 153 6.99 7.73 14.63
N TYR A 154 7.73 7.52 13.53
CA TYR A 154 8.76 8.46 13.06
C TYR A 154 8.20 9.61 12.20
N GLN A 155 6.86 9.75 12.10
CA GLN A 155 6.14 10.81 11.39
C GLN A 155 6.60 10.98 9.92
N LYS A 156 6.89 9.87 9.25
CA LYS A 156 7.39 9.90 7.88
C LYS A 156 6.30 10.14 6.85
N LYS A 157 6.66 10.82 5.78
CA LYS A 157 5.90 10.79 4.55
C LYS A 157 6.24 9.51 3.80
N PHE A 158 5.25 8.92 3.13
CA PHE A 158 5.49 7.63 2.48
C PHE A 158 4.59 7.36 1.28
N ILE A 159 5.09 6.50 0.39
CA ILE A 159 4.38 5.86 -0.71
C ILE A 159 4.81 4.39 -0.69
N ILE A 160 3.97 3.49 -0.19
CA ILE A 160 4.34 2.08 0.00
C ILE A 160 3.32 1.13 -0.61
N ILE A 161 3.81 -0.01 -1.06
CA ILE A 161 2.95 -1.07 -1.60
C ILE A 161 2.44 -1.95 -0.46
N GLY A 162 1.17 -2.32 -0.56
CA GLY A 162 0.56 -3.25 0.36
C GLY A 162 -0.62 -3.97 -0.26
N HIS A 163 -1.16 -4.96 0.46
CA HIS A 163 -2.35 -5.66 0.03
C HIS A 163 -3.61 -4.92 0.49
N GLN A 164 -4.62 -4.80 -0.38
CA GLN A 164 -5.88 -4.09 -0.11
C GLN A 164 -6.59 -4.58 1.17
N ASN A 165 -6.42 -5.84 1.54
CA ASN A 165 -6.97 -6.35 2.82
C ASN A 165 -6.39 -5.64 4.05
N ALA A 166 -5.22 -4.97 3.93
CA ALA A 166 -4.65 -4.20 5.03
C ALA A 166 -5.57 -3.06 5.50
N ILE A 167 -6.44 -2.55 4.62
CA ILE A 167 -7.48 -1.57 4.98
C ILE A 167 -8.30 -2.03 6.19
N THR A 168 -8.57 -3.34 6.29
CA THR A 168 -9.39 -3.91 7.37
C THR A 168 -8.62 -4.25 8.65
N TYR A 169 -7.32 -3.94 8.71
CA TYR A 169 -6.53 -4.19 9.92
C TYR A 169 -6.85 -3.15 10.99
N LYS A 170 -6.88 -3.58 12.24
CA LYS A 170 -7.18 -2.71 13.40
C LYS A 170 -6.13 -1.60 13.60
N GLU A 171 -4.92 -1.80 13.09
CA GLU A 171 -3.83 -0.83 13.12
C GLU A 171 -3.89 0.17 11.96
N ILE A 172 -4.57 -0.19 10.86
CA ILE A 172 -4.58 0.58 9.61
C ILE A 172 -5.86 1.41 9.46
N PHE A 173 -7.03 0.80 9.69
CA PHE A 173 -8.29 1.50 9.49
C PHE A 173 -8.43 2.79 10.31
N PRO A 174 -7.99 2.87 11.58
CA PRO A 174 -8.01 4.12 12.33
C PRO A 174 -7.20 5.26 11.69
N LEU A 175 -6.13 4.96 10.94
CA LEU A 175 -5.36 5.95 10.20
C LEU A 175 -6.15 6.51 9.02
N ILE A 176 -6.93 5.65 8.35
CA ILE A 176 -7.83 6.04 7.26
C ILE A 176 -8.96 6.91 7.81
N LEU A 177 -9.59 6.50 8.90
CA LEU A 177 -10.65 7.22 9.58
C LEU A 177 -10.21 8.62 10.03
N GLN A 178 -8.94 8.76 10.47
CA GLN A 178 -8.34 10.03 10.89
C GLN A 178 -7.75 10.85 9.72
N GLU A 179 -7.95 10.42 8.49
CA GLU A 179 -7.38 11.04 7.28
C GLU A 179 -5.85 11.19 7.34
N LYS A 180 -5.16 10.22 7.98
CA LYS A 180 -3.69 10.13 8.04
C LYS A 180 -3.10 9.16 7.02
N LEU A 181 -3.96 8.41 6.33
CA LEU A 181 -3.60 7.39 5.36
C LEU A 181 -4.68 7.27 4.30
N TRP A 182 -4.29 7.16 3.04
CA TRP A 182 -5.19 6.91 1.92
C TRP A 182 -4.52 6.06 0.84
N LEU A 183 -5.28 5.72 -0.21
CA LEU A 183 -4.79 4.92 -1.33
C LEU A 183 -4.23 5.82 -2.42
N GLY A 184 -3.13 5.38 -3.05
CA GLY A 184 -2.58 5.96 -4.26
C GLY A 184 -3.42 5.65 -5.49
N TYR A 185 -2.82 5.78 -6.68
CA TYR A 185 -3.51 5.52 -7.95
C TYR A 185 -3.72 4.03 -8.22
N GLY A 186 -2.86 3.17 -7.64
CA GLY A 186 -3.00 1.73 -7.67
C GLY A 186 -2.41 1.08 -8.94
N PHE A 187 -2.56 -0.23 -9.01
CA PHE A 187 -2.07 -1.05 -10.12
C PHE A 187 -3.12 -1.20 -11.20
N ARG A 188 -2.72 -1.16 -12.47
CA ARG A 188 -3.61 -1.37 -13.61
C ARG A 188 -4.29 -2.75 -13.51
N GLY A 189 -5.61 -2.78 -13.58
CA GLY A 189 -6.39 -4.01 -13.45
C GLY A 189 -6.42 -4.61 -12.03
N GLY A 190 -6.02 -3.87 -10.99
CA GLY A 190 -6.11 -4.29 -9.58
C GLY A 190 -5.17 -5.44 -9.19
N ALA A 191 -4.08 -5.64 -9.95
CA ALA A 191 -3.07 -6.66 -9.67
C ALA A 191 -1.69 -6.19 -10.10
N GLY A 192 -0.68 -6.43 -9.26
CA GLY A 192 0.73 -6.23 -9.60
C GLY A 192 1.37 -7.50 -10.16
N PHE A 193 2.33 -7.32 -11.06
CA PHE A 193 3.22 -8.38 -11.51
C PHE A 193 4.60 -8.12 -10.91
N PHE A 194 5.12 -9.11 -10.20
CA PHE A 194 6.38 -8.97 -9.46
C PHE A 194 7.35 -10.05 -9.89
N ILE A 195 8.63 -9.73 -9.93
CA ILE A 195 9.69 -10.73 -10.05
C ILE A 195 9.91 -11.32 -8.66
N ASN A 196 9.97 -12.65 -8.59
CA ASN A 196 10.37 -13.36 -7.39
C ASN A 196 11.27 -14.53 -7.81
N HIS A 197 12.53 -14.47 -7.48
CA HIS A 197 13.53 -15.48 -7.86
C HIS A 197 13.37 -16.80 -7.10
N LEU A 198 12.51 -16.86 -6.09
CA LEU A 198 12.31 -18.02 -5.21
C LEU A 198 11.08 -18.87 -5.56
N TYR A 199 10.32 -18.48 -6.58
CA TYR A 199 9.11 -19.16 -7.00
C TYR A 199 9.19 -19.60 -8.45
N GLU A 200 9.15 -20.93 -8.68
CA GLU A 200 9.03 -21.53 -10.00
C GLU A 200 7.58 -21.82 -10.40
N ASP A 201 6.64 -21.83 -9.43
CA ASP A 201 5.24 -22.14 -9.65
C ASP A 201 4.39 -20.87 -9.84
N TYR A 202 3.92 -20.68 -11.05
CA TYR A 202 3.10 -19.53 -11.45
C TYR A 202 1.61 -19.84 -11.34
N ALA A 203 0.85 -18.88 -10.81
CA ALA A 203 -0.61 -18.97 -10.83
C ALA A 203 -1.10 -18.99 -12.27
N VAL A 204 -1.78 -20.06 -12.62
CA VAL A 204 -2.41 -20.26 -13.94
C VAL A 204 -3.36 -19.11 -14.23
N ALA A 205 -3.11 -18.35 -15.28
CA ALA A 205 -4.09 -17.51 -15.91
C ALA A 205 -3.63 -17.08 -17.31
N SER A 206 -4.59 -16.71 -18.14
CA SER A 206 -4.42 -16.11 -19.47
C SER A 206 -3.57 -14.81 -19.52
N SER A 207 -3.06 -14.36 -18.38
CA SER A 207 -2.20 -13.18 -18.21
C SER A 207 -0.82 -13.55 -17.64
N HIS A 208 -0.37 -14.77 -17.85
CA HIS A 208 0.95 -15.23 -17.37
C HIS A 208 2.06 -14.47 -18.09
N LYS A 209 2.96 -13.85 -17.31
CA LYS A 209 4.24 -13.31 -17.79
C LYS A 209 5.34 -14.21 -17.23
N GLU A 210 6.22 -14.69 -18.11
CA GLU A 210 7.35 -15.55 -17.75
C GLU A 210 8.24 -14.83 -16.71
N GLY A 211 8.67 -15.55 -15.68
CA GLY A 211 9.50 -14.98 -14.60
C GLY A 211 8.78 -14.09 -13.60
N MET A 212 7.45 -13.95 -13.68
CA MET A 212 6.69 -13.05 -12.80
C MET A 212 5.55 -13.77 -12.09
N ILE A 213 5.25 -13.33 -10.87
CA ILE A 213 4.02 -13.71 -10.16
C ILE A 213 3.01 -12.57 -10.21
N ARG A 214 1.75 -12.95 -10.42
CA ARG A 214 0.62 -12.03 -10.35
C ARG A 214 0.02 -12.03 -8.94
N VAL A 215 0.06 -10.89 -8.27
CA VAL A 215 -0.57 -10.68 -6.96
C VAL A 215 -1.78 -9.78 -7.13
N SER A 216 -2.98 -10.31 -6.87
CA SER A 216 -4.23 -9.54 -6.92
C SER A 216 -4.45 -8.77 -5.63
N GLY A 217 -5.17 -7.65 -5.71
CA GLY A 217 -5.49 -6.82 -4.54
C GLY A 217 -4.29 -6.04 -3.99
N VAL A 218 -3.25 -5.84 -4.78
CA VAL A 218 -2.13 -4.96 -4.44
C VAL A 218 -2.52 -3.53 -4.72
N THR A 219 -2.14 -2.62 -3.83
CA THR A 219 -2.38 -1.18 -3.97
C THR A 219 -1.27 -0.38 -3.30
N TRP A 220 -1.21 0.92 -3.60
CA TRP A 220 -0.33 1.87 -2.96
C TRP A 220 -1.03 2.54 -1.76
N PHE A 221 -0.29 2.70 -0.68
CA PHE A 221 -0.69 3.43 0.52
C PHE A 221 0.19 4.66 0.68
N THR A 222 -0.41 5.81 0.98
CA THR A 222 0.33 7.07 1.11
C THR A 222 -0.32 8.01 2.11
N ASN A 223 0.46 8.95 2.63
CA ASN A 223 0.00 10.11 3.39
C ASN A 223 0.42 11.43 2.71
N LEU A 224 0.85 11.38 1.45
CA LEU A 224 1.14 12.53 0.61
C LEU A 224 -0.12 12.95 -0.14
N ASP A 225 -0.40 14.24 -0.17
CA ASP A 225 -1.56 14.76 -0.90
C ASP A 225 -1.45 14.51 -2.40
N ILE A 226 -2.53 14.01 -3.00
CA ILE A 226 -2.63 13.70 -4.43
C ILE A 226 -3.94 14.22 -5.01
N GLN A 227 -3.91 14.58 -6.29
CA GLN A 227 -5.06 15.15 -6.98
C GLN A 227 -6.30 14.25 -6.92
N LYS A 228 -6.13 12.95 -7.01
CA LYS A 228 -7.20 11.96 -6.94
C LYS A 228 -8.10 12.12 -5.71
N ARG A 229 -7.57 12.56 -4.57
CA ARG A 229 -8.34 12.80 -3.34
C ARG A 229 -9.29 14.00 -3.43
N HIS A 230 -9.11 14.85 -4.41
CA HIS A 230 -9.90 16.07 -4.61
C HIS A 230 -10.89 15.93 -5.77
N GLU A 231 -10.93 14.76 -6.42
CA GLU A 231 -11.87 14.48 -7.50
C GLU A 231 -13.25 14.17 -6.91
N GLU A 232 -14.27 14.91 -7.36
CA GLU A 232 -15.64 14.69 -6.93
C GLU A 232 -16.25 13.47 -7.62
N LEU A 233 -16.97 12.65 -6.84
CA LEU A 233 -17.83 11.60 -7.37
C LEU A 233 -19.09 12.21 -7.95
N ILE A 234 -19.37 11.95 -9.21
CA ILE A 234 -20.62 12.34 -9.86
C ILE A 234 -21.69 11.34 -9.41
N LEU A 235 -22.67 11.83 -8.66
CA LEU A 235 -23.76 11.04 -8.11
C LEU A 235 -25.03 11.31 -8.96
N TYR A 236 -25.65 10.25 -9.47
CA TYR A 236 -26.85 10.33 -10.32
C TYR A 236 -28.00 9.45 -9.84
N LYS A 237 -27.73 8.47 -8.97
CA LYS A 237 -28.76 7.61 -8.37
C LYS A 237 -29.55 8.39 -7.34
N LYS A 238 -30.83 8.01 -7.19
CA LYS A 238 -31.69 8.50 -6.12
C LYS A 238 -31.95 7.40 -5.12
N TYR A 239 -32.17 7.78 -3.89
CA TYR A 239 -32.52 6.86 -2.82
C TYR A 239 -33.92 6.28 -3.03
N SER A 240 -34.08 4.99 -2.80
CA SER A 240 -35.38 4.34 -2.56
C SER A 240 -35.19 3.20 -1.52
N PRO A 241 -36.13 3.00 -0.61
CA PRO A 241 -36.02 1.95 0.41
C PRO A 241 -35.90 0.54 -0.19
N GLU A 242 -36.42 0.32 -1.39
CA GLU A 242 -36.40 -0.96 -2.08
C GLU A 242 -35.01 -1.30 -2.61
N GLU A 243 -34.26 -0.29 -3.11
CA GLU A 243 -32.93 -0.48 -3.68
C GLU A 243 -31.82 -0.43 -2.61
N TYR A 244 -32.05 0.28 -1.49
CA TYR A 244 -31.03 0.52 -0.47
C TYR A 244 -31.49 0.00 0.90
N PRO A 245 -31.39 -1.30 1.16
CA PRO A 245 -31.85 -1.89 2.41
C PRO A 245 -31.00 -1.40 3.60
N HIS A 246 -31.65 -1.25 4.76
CA HIS A 246 -30.97 -0.99 6.00
C HIS A 246 -30.25 -2.23 6.54
N TYR A 247 -29.15 -2.01 7.25
CA TYR A 247 -28.52 -3.07 8.03
C TYR A 247 -29.40 -3.44 9.23
N ASP A 248 -29.36 -4.71 9.61
CA ASP A 248 -30.09 -5.20 10.78
C ASP A 248 -29.46 -4.69 12.09
N ASN A 249 -28.16 -4.39 12.08
CA ASN A 249 -27.35 -4.14 13.27
C ASN A 249 -26.51 -2.85 13.22
N TYR A 250 -26.65 -2.05 12.16
CA TYR A 250 -26.06 -0.73 12.06
C TYR A 250 -27.10 0.29 11.56
N ASP A 251 -27.08 1.49 12.11
CA ASP A 251 -27.92 2.58 11.65
C ASP A 251 -27.37 3.20 10.35
N ALA A 252 -27.49 2.43 9.27
CA ALA A 252 -27.02 2.80 7.95
C ALA A 252 -27.74 1.98 6.87
N ILE A 253 -27.78 2.52 5.64
CA ILE A 253 -28.21 1.78 4.44
C ILE A 253 -27.01 1.07 3.79
N ASN A 254 -27.29 -0.01 3.04
CA ASN A 254 -26.27 -0.66 2.22
C ASN A 254 -26.26 -0.12 0.80
N VAL A 255 -25.07 0.16 0.29
CA VAL A 255 -24.80 0.54 -1.10
C VAL A 255 -23.87 -0.49 -1.72
N ASP A 256 -24.32 -1.24 -2.69
CA ASP A 256 -23.57 -2.37 -3.24
C ASP A 256 -22.36 -1.95 -4.07
N LYS A 257 -22.43 -0.80 -4.74
CA LYS A 257 -21.37 -0.28 -5.60
C LYS A 257 -21.14 1.21 -5.33
N THR A 258 -19.90 1.64 -5.40
CA THR A 258 -19.53 3.07 -5.29
C THR A 258 -20.32 3.96 -6.29
N ALA A 259 -20.57 3.46 -7.50
CA ALA A 259 -21.33 4.18 -8.52
C ALA A 259 -22.83 4.36 -8.19
N ASP A 260 -23.34 3.58 -7.25
CA ASP A 260 -24.75 3.60 -6.86
C ASP A 260 -25.01 4.44 -5.59
N ILE A 261 -24.01 5.19 -5.11
CA ILE A 261 -24.19 6.12 -3.98
C ILE A 261 -25.29 7.13 -4.34
N PRO A 262 -26.39 7.23 -3.55
CA PRO A 262 -27.48 8.13 -3.86
C PRO A 262 -27.11 9.62 -3.65
N CYS A 263 -27.58 10.48 -4.53
CA CYS A 263 -27.29 11.92 -4.48
C CYS A 263 -28.15 12.69 -3.49
N ASP A 264 -29.26 12.12 -3.07
CA ASP A 264 -30.30 12.73 -2.22
C ASP A 264 -30.48 12.02 -0.86
N TYR A 265 -29.44 11.32 -0.39
CA TYR A 265 -29.43 10.69 0.91
C TYR A 265 -28.27 11.24 1.75
N ASP A 266 -28.59 11.79 2.93
CA ASP A 266 -27.64 12.53 3.76
C ASP A 266 -27.23 11.78 5.05
N GLU A 267 -27.79 10.58 5.28
CA GLU A 267 -27.48 9.78 6.46
C GLU A 267 -26.36 8.74 6.14
N ALA A 268 -26.07 7.87 7.11
CA ALA A 268 -24.97 6.91 6.98
C ALA A 268 -25.23 5.82 5.92
N MET A 269 -24.19 5.53 5.13
CA MET A 269 -24.22 4.55 4.04
C MET A 269 -23.02 3.60 4.15
N GLY A 270 -23.26 2.30 4.08
CA GLY A 270 -22.22 1.27 4.01
C GLY A 270 -21.81 0.99 2.56
N VAL A 271 -20.62 1.39 2.18
CA VAL A 271 -20.06 1.22 0.83
C VAL A 271 -18.96 0.15 0.81
N PRO A 272 -18.68 -0.51 -0.33
CA PRO A 272 -17.55 -1.43 -0.45
C PRO A 272 -16.22 -0.77 -0.09
N ILE A 273 -15.26 -1.53 0.44
CA ILE A 273 -13.91 -1.02 0.77
C ILE A 273 -13.19 -0.41 -0.45
N THR A 274 -13.56 -0.84 -1.66
CA THR A 274 -13.07 -0.28 -2.93
C THR A 274 -13.48 1.19 -3.15
N TYR A 275 -14.44 1.70 -2.39
CA TYR A 275 -14.79 3.12 -2.36
C TYR A 275 -13.59 4.00 -2.02
N LEU A 276 -12.68 3.54 -1.15
CA LEU A 276 -11.49 4.33 -0.75
C LEU A 276 -10.62 4.75 -1.93
N ASP A 277 -10.67 4.03 -3.02
CA ASP A 277 -9.99 4.37 -4.26
C ASP A 277 -10.51 5.69 -4.89
N LYS A 278 -11.70 6.11 -4.51
CA LYS A 278 -12.39 7.31 -5.00
C LYS A 278 -12.81 8.26 -3.88
N HIS A 279 -12.30 8.05 -2.67
CA HIS A 279 -12.68 8.87 -1.53
C HIS A 279 -12.19 10.31 -1.67
N ASN A 280 -13.13 11.24 -1.68
CA ASN A 280 -12.87 12.67 -1.53
C ASN A 280 -13.32 13.12 -0.15
N PRO A 281 -12.41 13.56 0.75
CA PRO A 281 -12.74 13.96 2.11
C PRO A 281 -13.56 15.25 2.19
N ASN A 282 -13.60 16.06 1.12
CA ASN A 282 -14.46 17.24 1.06
C ASN A 282 -15.90 16.89 0.69
N GLN A 283 -16.13 15.75 0.02
CA GLN A 283 -17.47 15.32 -0.39
C GLN A 283 -18.11 14.36 0.62
N PHE A 284 -17.31 13.49 1.23
CA PHE A 284 -17.79 12.50 2.19
C PHE A 284 -16.87 12.45 3.41
N GLU A 285 -17.45 12.21 4.56
CA GLU A 285 -16.75 11.79 5.75
C GLU A 285 -16.84 10.26 5.93
N ILE A 286 -15.78 9.67 6.45
CA ILE A 286 -15.77 8.26 6.87
C ILE A 286 -16.20 8.23 8.33
N LEU A 287 -17.16 7.36 8.65
CA LEU A 287 -17.73 7.23 10.00
C LEU A 287 -17.14 6.00 10.71
N ASP A 288 -16.96 6.11 12.02
CA ASP A 288 -16.64 4.93 12.83
C ASP A 288 -17.91 4.06 12.97
N ALA A 289 -17.84 2.83 12.46
CA ALA A 289 -18.96 1.91 12.52
C ALA A 289 -19.39 1.58 13.98
N ASN A 290 -18.48 1.75 14.94
CA ASN A 290 -18.79 1.53 16.35
C ASN A 290 -19.85 2.52 16.87
N ASP A 291 -19.90 3.74 16.33
CA ASP A 291 -20.82 4.79 16.74
C ASP A 291 -22.24 4.57 16.18
N LEU A 292 -22.38 3.65 15.21
CA LEU A 292 -23.65 3.40 14.50
C LEU A 292 -24.23 2.02 14.80
N ILE A 293 -23.70 1.32 15.81
CA ILE A 293 -24.22 0.02 16.23
C ILE A 293 -25.58 0.18 16.89
N ILE A 294 -26.58 -0.55 16.39
CA ILE A 294 -27.92 -0.62 17.02
C ILE A 294 -27.80 -1.44 18.29
N GLU A 295 -28.35 -0.91 19.40
CA GLU A 295 -28.33 -1.55 20.72
C GLU A 295 -28.76 -3.03 20.68
N ASN A 296 -28.03 -3.87 21.45
CA ASN A 296 -28.17 -5.32 21.52
C ASN A 296 -27.84 -6.12 20.26
N ARG A 297 -27.27 -5.51 19.21
CA ARG A 297 -26.87 -6.17 17.97
C ARG A 297 -25.41 -5.96 17.62
N ALA A 298 -24.60 -5.53 18.59
CA ALA A 298 -23.18 -5.27 18.39
C ALA A 298 -22.40 -6.52 17.94
N PRO A 299 -21.46 -6.39 16.99
CA PRO A 299 -20.54 -7.46 16.67
C PRO A 299 -19.64 -7.79 17.87
N LYS A 300 -19.16 -9.04 17.95
CA LYS A 300 -18.29 -9.48 19.03
C LYS A 300 -16.98 -8.71 19.16
N LYS A 301 -16.51 -8.12 18.07
CA LYS A 301 -15.28 -7.33 17.99
C LYS A 301 -15.47 -6.16 17.02
N PRO A 302 -15.90 -4.99 17.50
CA PRO A 302 -16.02 -3.81 16.65
C PRO A 302 -14.64 -3.33 16.16
N HIS A 303 -14.57 -2.86 14.92
CA HIS A 303 -13.31 -2.55 14.25
C HIS A 303 -13.29 -1.17 13.56
N GLY A 304 -14.29 -0.33 13.78
CA GLY A 304 -14.43 0.97 13.11
C GLY A 304 -14.99 0.87 11.68
N LEU A 305 -14.98 -0.32 11.08
CA LEU A 305 -15.66 -0.65 9.82
C LEU A 305 -16.51 -1.93 10.02
N ILE A 306 -17.46 -2.15 9.14
CA ILE A 306 -18.21 -3.40 9.10
C ILE A 306 -17.32 -4.47 8.43
N LYS A 307 -16.82 -5.43 9.21
CA LYS A 307 -16.08 -6.59 8.66
C LYS A 307 -17.02 -7.65 8.11
N ASP A 308 -16.45 -8.55 7.32
CA ASP A 308 -17.16 -9.75 6.86
C ASP A 308 -17.81 -10.46 8.05
N LYS A 309 -19.12 -10.73 7.94
CA LYS A 309 -19.98 -11.36 8.96
C LYS A 309 -20.36 -10.48 10.15
N ASP A 310 -19.89 -9.25 10.24
CA ASP A 310 -20.29 -8.33 11.30
C ASP A 310 -21.55 -7.54 10.93
N GLY A 311 -21.77 -7.24 9.63
CA GLY A 311 -23.00 -6.63 9.12
C GLY A 311 -23.95 -7.65 8.54
N SER A 312 -25.24 -7.47 8.78
CA SER A 312 -26.30 -8.28 8.18
C SER A 312 -27.44 -7.44 7.60
N ILE A 313 -28.08 -8.00 6.57
CA ILE A 313 -29.28 -7.46 5.95
C ILE A 313 -30.27 -8.62 5.81
N ASN A 314 -31.43 -8.52 6.42
CA ASN A 314 -32.43 -9.59 6.47
C ASN A 314 -31.82 -10.94 6.94
N GLY A 315 -30.98 -10.89 7.96
CA GLY A 315 -30.28 -12.05 8.53
C GLY A 315 -29.14 -12.64 7.67
N ARG A 316 -28.80 -12.01 6.53
CA ARG A 316 -27.68 -12.45 5.67
C ARG A 316 -26.48 -11.56 5.86
N ASN A 317 -25.31 -12.17 6.07
CA ASN A 317 -24.05 -11.45 6.21
C ASN A 317 -23.64 -10.74 4.92
N VAL A 318 -23.07 -9.55 5.07
CA VAL A 318 -22.47 -8.77 3.99
C VAL A 318 -20.93 -8.82 4.06
N TYR A 319 -20.27 -8.53 2.94
CA TYR A 319 -18.83 -8.33 2.90
C TYR A 319 -18.45 -7.02 3.61
N ALA A 320 -17.15 -6.86 3.88
CA ALA A 320 -16.61 -5.66 4.52
C ALA A 320 -17.10 -4.37 3.85
N ARG A 321 -17.54 -3.43 4.71
CA ARG A 321 -18.05 -2.10 4.30
C ARG A 321 -17.42 -1.01 5.14
N ILE A 322 -17.27 0.14 4.52
CA ILE A 322 -16.91 1.40 5.18
C ILE A 322 -18.18 2.22 5.28
N LEU A 323 -18.42 2.79 6.46
CA LEU A 323 -19.55 3.71 6.63
C LEU A 323 -19.12 5.12 6.26
N ILE A 324 -19.89 5.74 5.40
CA ILE A 324 -19.69 7.11 4.94
C ILE A 324 -20.96 7.94 5.11
N ARG A 325 -20.78 9.25 5.16
CA ARG A 325 -21.86 10.23 5.08
C ARG A 325 -21.44 11.39 4.20
N LYS A 326 -22.38 11.93 3.41
CA LYS A 326 -22.15 13.08 2.58
C LYS A 326 -21.92 14.33 3.45
N ARG A 327 -20.91 15.12 3.13
CA ARG A 327 -20.69 16.41 3.78
C ARG A 327 -21.70 17.43 3.24
N LYS A 328 -22.23 18.27 4.13
CA LYS A 328 -23.16 19.35 3.79
C LYS A 328 -22.42 20.57 3.28
#